data_69b7b04e867a38f3659e47038596e388
#
_entry.id   69b7b04e867a38f3659e47038596e388
#
_cell.length_a   1.000
_cell.length_b   1.000
_cell.length_c   1.000
_cell.angle_alpha   90.00
_cell.angle_beta   90.00
_cell.angle_gamma   90.00
#
_symmetry.space_group_name_H-M   'P 1'
#
loop_
_entity.id
_entity.type
_entity.pdbx_description
1 polymer ?
#
loop_
_entity_poly.entity_id
_entity_poly.type
_entity_poly.pdbx_seq_one_letter_code
_entity_poly.pdbx_strand_id
1 'polypeptide(L)'
;MKEDIRKMSLSAGADICGFANIDRFTNTPIGYSPIDIYKDCKSVLVLGVAIPRGLSLVNPQLIYGHFNELACSIIDQILFKVAKMIENKYGGYAIPIPSDAPVGFWDEETKTGHGLLSMKHAAVLAGIGFMGKNTILCNERFGNQLTVGAILLTHDLPSDELCYNYCLPKCHRCIDNCPVHAIHEDGTVDQKLCRENTYKTTFRNIGTVECNQCRMGCPLRFGVKTKKVV
;
A
#
# COMPACT_ATOMS: atom_id res chain seq x y z
N MET A 1 -24.43 3.37 5.85
CA MET A 1 -23.61 2.39 5.10
C MET A 1 -22.12 2.62 5.30
N LYS A 2 -21.52 3.73 4.84
CA LYS A 2 -20.06 3.98 4.88
C LYS A 2 -19.43 3.73 6.26
N GLU A 3 -19.94 4.38 7.32
CA GLU A 3 -19.42 4.22 8.68
C GLU A 3 -19.63 2.82 9.28
N ASP A 4 -20.64 2.11 8.83
CA ASP A 4 -20.84 0.73 9.23
C ASP A 4 -19.84 -0.22 8.56
N ILE A 5 -19.58 -0.01 7.25
CA ILE A 5 -18.50 -0.73 6.55
C ILE A 5 -17.14 -0.44 7.20
N ARG A 6 -16.88 0.81 7.62
CA ARG A 6 -15.65 1.17 8.38
C ARG A 6 -15.55 0.35 9.66
N LYS A 7 -16.61 0.31 10.46
CA LYS A 7 -16.63 -0.50 11.70
C LYS A 7 -16.42 -1.98 11.43
N MET A 8 -17.06 -2.52 10.40
CA MET A 8 -16.91 -3.92 9.99
C MET A 8 -15.44 -4.22 9.59
N SER A 9 -14.82 -3.34 8.81
CA SER A 9 -13.42 -3.48 8.40
C SER A 9 -12.45 -3.50 9.57
N LEU A 10 -12.60 -2.56 10.50
CA LEU A 10 -11.76 -2.50 11.72
C LEU A 10 -12.00 -3.72 12.61
N SER A 11 -13.26 -4.16 12.77
CA SER A 11 -13.60 -5.37 13.55
C SER A 11 -13.11 -6.66 12.87
N ALA A 12 -12.92 -6.66 11.56
CA ALA A 12 -12.36 -7.79 10.82
C ALA A 12 -10.83 -7.90 10.97
N GLY A 13 -10.17 -6.87 11.52
CA GLY A 13 -8.74 -6.87 11.80
C GLY A 13 -7.92 -5.83 11.03
N ALA A 14 -8.54 -4.95 10.24
CA ALA A 14 -7.82 -3.83 9.65
C ALA A 14 -7.45 -2.78 10.72
N ASP A 15 -6.26 -2.20 10.63
CA ASP A 15 -5.80 -1.12 11.51
C ASP A 15 -6.28 0.25 11.04
N ILE A 16 -6.57 0.37 9.75
CA ILE A 16 -7.07 1.59 9.10
C ILE A 16 -7.90 1.23 7.87
N CYS A 17 -8.87 2.08 7.56
CA CYS A 17 -9.59 2.02 6.28
C CYS A 17 -9.93 3.41 5.77
N GLY A 18 -10.07 3.53 4.44
CA GLY A 18 -10.45 4.74 3.75
C GLY A 18 -11.26 4.45 2.51
N PHE A 19 -11.99 5.44 2.03
CA PHE A 19 -12.87 5.35 0.87
C PHE A 19 -12.48 6.38 -0.18
N ALA A 20 -12.44 5.95 -1.44
CA ALA A 20 -12.31 6.83 -2.59
C ALA A 20 -13.47 6.57 -3.55
N ASN A 21 -14.23 7.60 -3.89
CA ASN A 21 -15.20 7.52 -4.98
C ASN A 21 -14.46 7.38 -6.31
N ILE A 22 -15.11 6.78 -7.30
CA ILE A 22 -14.52 6.53 -8.62
C ILE A 22 -14.07 7.82 -9.32
N ASP A 23 -14.70 8.95 -9.04
CA ASP A 23 -14.36 10.26 -9.58
C ASP A 23 -12.91 10.72 -9.26
N ARG A 24 -12.29 10.17 -8.21
CA ARG A 24 -10.88 10.43 -7.88
C ARG A 24 -9.87 9.69 -8.76
N PHE A 25 -10.31 8.73 -9.57
CA PHE A 25 -9.44 7.90 -10.40
C PHE A 25 -9.28 8.42 -11.84
N THR A 26 -9.63 9.67 -12.11
CA THR A 26 -9.61 10.29 -13.45
C THR A 26 -8.22 10.37 -14.10
N ASN A 27 -7.16 10.46 -13.30
CA ASN A 27 -5.78 10.55 -13.78
C ASN A 27 -5.05 9.19 -13.78
N THR A 28 -5.79 8.09 -13.71
CA THR A 28 -5.20 6.75 -13.75
C THR A 28 -4.77 6.43 -15.18
N PRO A 29 -3.58 5.83 -15.39
CA PRO A 29 -3.19 5.36 -16.73
C PRO A 29 -4.22 4.41 -17.32
N ILE A 30 -4.37 4.42 -18.64
CA ILE A 30 -5.31 3.55 -19.36
C ILE A 30 -5.02 2.08 -19.04
N GLY A 31 -6.06 1.32 -18.71
CA GLY A 31 -5.97 -0.10 -18.32
C GLY A 31 -5.69 -0.35 -16.84
N TYR A 32 -5.53 0.70 -16.01
CA TYR A 32 -5.23 0.58 -14.58
C TYR A 32 -6.24 1.28 -13.67
N SER A 33 -7.36 1.72 -14.22
CA SER A 33 -8.47 2.26 -13.43
C SER A 33 -9.29 1.14 -12.78
N PRO A 34 -9.92 1.37 -11.61
CA PRO A 34 -10.85 0.41 -11.03
C PRO A 34 -11.96 -0.04 -11.99
N ILE A 35 -12.41 0.84 -12.90
CA ILE A 35 -13.43 0.52 -13.91
C ILE A 35 -12.90 -0.40 -15.03
N ASP A 36 -11.58 -0.45 -15.27
CA ASP A 36 -10.98 -1.40 -16.21
C ASP A 36 -11.00 -2.84 -15.66
N ILE A 37 -11.01 -2.98 -14.32
CA ILE A 37 -11.15 -4.27 -13.64
C ILE A 37 -12.64 -4.65 -13.54
N TYR A 38 -13.46 -3.70 -13.14
CA TYR A 38 -14.91 -3.92 -13.00
C TYR A 38 -15.70 -2.65 -13.36
N LYS A 39 -16.38 -2.69 -14.51
CA LYS A 39 -17.03 -1.54 -15.14
C LYS A 39 -18.08 -0.82 -14.27
N ASP A 40 -18.73 -1.55 -13.37
CA ASP A 40 -19.77 -1.01 -12.48
C ASP A 40 -19.20 -0.55 -11.12
N CYS A 41 -17.89 -0.43 -11.00
CA CYS A 41 -17.24 0.11 -9.81
C CYS A 41 -17.60 1.57 -9.60
N LYS A 42 -18.11 1.92 -8.43
CA LYS A 42 -18.49 3.29 -8.04
C LYS A 42 -17.62 3.86 -6.93
N SER A 43 -17.05 3.00 -6.10
CA SER A 43 -16.10 3.42 -5.07
C SER A 43 -15.09 2.31 -4.75
N VAL A 44 -13.99 2.70 -4.17
CA VAL A 44 -12.91 1.81 -3.72
C VAL A 44 -12.75 1.96 -2.21
N LEU A 45 -12.90 0.85 -1.49
CA LEU A 45 -12.56 0.73 -0.08
C LEU A 45 -11.12 0.25 0.01
N VAL A 46 -10.26 1.00 0.68
CA VAL A 46 -8.88 0.59 0.94
C VAL A 46 -8.72 0.28 2.42
N LEU A 47 -8.15 -0.89 2.71
CA LEU A 47 -7.82 -1.35 4.05
C LEU A 47 -6.32 -1.41 4.25
N GLY A 48 -5.86 -1.23 5.49
CA GLY A 48 -4.45 -1.35 5.83
C GLY A 48 -4.22 -2.13 7.11
N VAL A 49 -3.12 -2.88 7.14
CA VAL A 49 -2.59 -3.59 8.32
C VAL A 49 -1.23 -3.03 8.66
N ALA A 50 -1.01 -2.70 9.93
CA ALA A 50 0.26 -2.17 10.40
C ALA A 50 1.29 -3.30 10.59
N ILE A 51 2.48 -3.11 10.03
CA ILE A 51 3.62 -3.99 10.28
C ILE A 51 4.23 -3.64 11.65
N PRO A 52 4.56 -4.62 12.50
CA PRO A 52 5.22 -4.37 13.77
C PRO A 52 6.50 -3.55 13.61
N ARG A 53 6.63 -2.45 14.36
CA ARG A 53 7.75 -1.49 14.23
C ARG A 53 9.12 -2.13 14.39
N GLY A 54 9.23 -3.16 15.27
CA GLY A 54 10.45 -3.90 15.49
C GLY A 54 11.02 -4.57 14.25
N LEU A 55 10.17 -4.97 13.29
CA LEU A 55 10.60 -5.57 12.03
C LEU A 55 11.43 -4.63 11.15
N SER A 56 11.26 -3.31 11.32
CA SER A 56 12.10 -2.32 10.62
C SER A 56 13.47 -2.14 11.25
N LEU A 57 13.74 -2.72 12.41
CA LEU A 57 14.98 -2.52 13.18
C LEU A 57 15.87 -3.77 13.19
N VAL A 58 15.41 -4.87 12.58
CA VAL A 58 16.13 -6.14 12.62
C VAL A 58 17.19 -6.24 11.54
N ASN A 59 18.24 -6.99 11.86
CA ASN A 59 19.26 -7.46 10.94
C ASN A 59 19.51 -8.97 11.27
N PRO A 60 19.37 -9.88 10.32
CA PRO A 60 19.25 -9.68 8.88
C PRO A 60 17.82 -9.27 8.44
N GLN A 61 17.76 -8.57 7.32
CA GLN A 61 16.53 -8.02 6.73
C GLN A 61 15.54 -9.10 6.24
N LEU A 62 15.99 -10.33 6.05
CA LEU A 62 15.13 -11.45 5.66
C LEU A 62 13.97 -11.70 6.65
N ILE A 63 14.15 -11.36 7.94
CA ILE A 63 13.06 -11.43 8.94
C ILE A 63 11.96 -10.43 8.56
N TYR A 64 12.32 -9.20 8.21
CA TYR A 64 11.39 -8.20 7.71
C TYR A 64 10.68 -8.69 6.43
N GLY A 65 11.43 -9.24 5.46
CA GLY A 65 10.88 -9.77 4.21
C GLY A 65 9.80 -10.81 4.46
N HIS A 66 10.07 -11.81 5.29
CA HIS A 66 9.12 -12.86 5.64
C HIS A 66 7.80 -12.31 6.23
N PHE A 67 7.90 -11.42 7.20
CA PHE A 67 6.69 -10.86 7.84
C PHE A 67 5.98 -9.81 6.97
N ASN A 68 6.67 -9.18 6.03
CA ASN A 68 6.03 -8.34 5.02
C ASN A 68 5.14 -9.16 4.07
N GLU A 69 5.60 -10.33 3.62
CA GLU A 69 4.78 -11.27 2.83
C GLU A 69 3.59 -11.80 3.65
N LEU A 70 3.82 -12.14 4.92
CA LEU A 70 2.73 -12.52 5.81
C LEU A 70 1.68 -11.41 5.96
N ALA A 71 2.11 -10.14 6.05
CA ALA A 71 1.19 -9.01 6.14
C ALA A 71 0.34 -8.86 4.86
N CYS A 72 0.87 -9.16 3.67
CA CYS A 72 0.09 -9.23 2.43
C CYS A 72 -0.98 -10.34 2.52
N SER A 73 -0.62 -11.51 3.00
CA SER A 73 -1.60 -12.61 3.19
C SER A 73 -2.68 -12.28 4.22
N ILE A 74 -2.32 -11.58 5.30
CA ILE A 74 -3.27 -11.16 6.34
C ILE A 74 -4.26 -10.15 5.78
N ILE A 75 -3.80 -9.14 5.06
CA ILE A 75 -4.70 -8.13 4.49
C ILE A 75 -5.65 -8.75 3.45
N ASP A 76 -5.18 -9.68 2.62
CA ASP A 76 -6.01 -10.37 1.62
C ASP A 76 -7.12 -11.19 2.29
N GLN A 77 -6.84 -11.87 3.40
CA GLN A 77 -7.86 -12.58 4.19
C GLN A 77 -8.91 -11.60 4.77
N ILE A 78 -8.49 -10.43 5.24
CA ILE A 78 -9.38 -9.39 5.75
C ILE A 78 -10.24 -8.84 4.61
N LEU A 79 -9.65 -8.55 3.44
CA LEU A 79 -10.38 -8.09 2.26
C LEU A 79 -11.47 -9.08 1.84
N PHE A 80 -11.12 -10.36 1.75
CA PHE A 80 -12.06 -11.43 1.40
C PHE A 80 -13.22 -11.51 2.40
N LYS A 81 -12.92 -11.46 3.71
CA LYS A 81 -13.93 -11.48 4.77
C LYS A 81 -14.85 -10.27 4.71
N VAL A 82 -14.28 -9.07 4.57
CA VAL A 82 -15.04 -7.80 4.54
C VAL A 82 -15.91 -7.74 3.29
N ALA A 83 -15.41 -8.15 2.12
CA ALA A 83 -16.18 -8.21 0.89
C ALA A 83 -17.46 -9.05 1.07
N LYS A 84 -17.33 -10.28 1.60
CA LYS A 84 -18.49 -11.15 1.91
C LYS A 84 -19.46 -10.49 2.90
N MET A 85 -18.97 -9.80 3.92
CA MET A 85 -19.81 -9.12 4.91
C MET A 85 -20.62 -7.98 4.27
N ILE A 86 -19.99 -7.22 3.34
CA ILE A 86 -20.64 -6.13 2.61
C ILE A 86 -21.77 -6.70 1.72
N GLU A 87 -21.46 -7.69 0.90
CA GLU A 87 -22.44 -8.32 0.00
C GLU A 87 -23.62 -8.93 0.77
N ASN A 88 -23.37 -9.63 1.86
CA ASN A 88 -24.40 -10.24 2.68
C ASN A 88 -25.32 -9.21 3.33
N LYS A 89 -24.79 -8.05 3.72
CA LYS A 89 -25.57 -7.05 4.45
C LYS A 89 -26.26 -6.04 3.56
N TYR A 90 -25.61 -5.66 2.44
CA TYR A 90 -26.08 -4.54 1.60
C TYR A 90 -26.46 -4.96 0.18
N GLY A 91 -26.17 -6.20 -0.21
CA GLY A 91 -26.28 -6.63 -1.61
C GLY A 91 -25.18 -5.99 -2.48
N GLY A 92 -25.41 -5.97 -3.78
CA GLY A 92 -24.40 -5.50 -4.75
C GLY A 92 -23.17 -6.40 -4.79
N TYR A 93 -22.07 -5.84 -5.28
CA TYR A 93 -20.82 -6.60 -5.41
C TYR A 93 -19.66 -5.86 -4.73
N ALA A 94 -18.79 -6.65 -4.10
CA ALA A 94 -17.58 -6.20 -3.43
C ALA A 94 -16.41 -7.09 -3.88
N ILE A 95 -15.56 -6.57 -4.76
CA ILE A 95 -14.49 -7.32 -5.43
C ILE A 95 -13.16 -7.05 -4.72
N PRO A 96 -12.63 -8.00 -3.94
CA PRO A 96 -11.31 -7.84 -3.32
C PRO A 96 -10.22 -7.93 -4.38
N ILE A 97 -9.25 -7.01 -4.32
CA ILE A 97 -8.09 -6.98 -5.21
C ILE A 97 -6.87 -7.44 -4.40
N PRO A 98 -6.06 -8.38 -4.92
CA PRO A 98 -4.85 -8.83 -4.23
C PRO A 98 -3.92 -7.67 -3.87
N SER A 99 -3.39 -7.68 -2.66
CA SER A 99 -2.55 -6.60 -2.12
C SER A 99 -1.19 -6.51 -2.80
N ASP A 100 -0.64 -7.64 -3.26
CA ASP A 100 0.66 -7.74 -3.91
C ASP A 100 0.60 -8.59 -5.19
N ALA A 101 0.53 -9.89 -5.08
CA ALA A 101 0.48 -10.84 -6.20
C ALA A 101 -0.92 -11.47 -6.33
N PRO A 102 -1.39 -11.82 -7.53
CA PRO A 102 -0.67 -11.74 -8.82
C PRO A 102 -0.60 -10.31 -9.39
N VAL A 103 0.48 -10.04 -10.13
CA VAL A 103 0.65 -8.77 -10.86
C VAL A 103 -0.05 -8.83 -12.21
N GLY A 104 -0.61 -7.69 -12.66
CA GLY A 104 -1.30 -7.59 -13.95
C GLY A 104 -0.34 -7.55 -15.15
N PHE A 105 0.88 -7.04 -14.94
CA PHE A 105 1.93 -6.95 -15.94
C PHE A 105 3.29 -7.19 -15.32
N TRP A 106 4.14 -7.92 -16.03
CA TRP A 106 5.53 -8.15 -15.66
C TRP A 106 6.42 -8.14 -16.89
N ASP A 107 7.50 -7.38 -16.86
CA ASP A 107 8.55 -7.37 -17.85
C ASP A 107 9.84 -7.92 -17.21
N GLU A 108 10.32 -9.06 -17.71
CA GLU A 108 11.47 -9.77 -17.14
C GLU A 108 12.78 -9.05 -17.41
N GLU A 109 12.92 -8.33 -18.52
CA GLU A 109 14.15 -7.63 -18.90
C GLU A 109 14.36 -6.38 -18.03
N THR A 110 13.33 -5.57 -17.90
CA THR A 110 13.34 -4.34 -17.11
C THR A 110 12.98 -4.58 -15.65
N LYS A 111 12.52 -5.80 -15.30
CA LYS A 111 11.98 -6.16 -13.98
C LYS A 111 10.91 -5.18 -13.50
N THR A 112 10.12 -4.68 -14.46
CA THR A 112 9.03 -3.75 -14.20
C THR A 112 7.73 -4.51 -14.01
N GLY A 113 7.06 -4.28 -12.88
CA GLY A 113 5.76 -4.88 -12.59
C GLY A 113 4.70 -3.83 -12.29
N HIS A 114 3.50 -4.08 -12.77
CA HIS A 114 2.32 -3.28 -12.47
C HIS A 114 1.21 -4.19 -11.93
N GLY A 115 0.67 -3.86 -10.77
CA GLY A 115 -0.53 -4.51 -10.25
C GLY A 115 -1.76 -4.14 -11.09
N LEU A 116 -2.83 -4.91 -10.95
CA LEU A 116 -4.14 -4.61 -11.56
C LEU A 116 -4.63 -3.22 -11.14
N LEU A 117 -4.39 -2.86 -9.90
CA LEU A 117 -4.64 -1.54 -9.30
C LEU A 117 -3.40 -1.13 -8.51
N SER A 118 -2.99 0.13 -8.64
CA SER A 118 -1.92 0.66 -7.78
C SER A 118 -2.43 0.88 -6.36
N MET A 119 -2.18 -0.09 -5.47
CA MET A 119 -2.64 -0.04 -4.07
C MET A 119 -2.20 1.22 -3.34
N LYS A 120 -0.98 1.68 -3.58
CA LYS A 120 -0.44 2.90 -2.93
C LYS A 120 -1.19 4.15 -3.38
N HIS A 121 -1.46 4.29 -4.69
CA HIS A 121 -2.25 5.42 -5.19
C HIS A 121 -3.71 5.34 -4.73
N ALA A 122 -4.33 4.15 -4.76
CA ALA A 122 -5.67 3.96 -4.21
C ALA A 122 -5.75 4.37 -2.74
N ALA A 123 -4.73 4.03 -1.93
CA ALA A 123 -4.65 4.41 -0.53
C ALA A 123 -4.50 5.94 -0.34
N VAL A 124 -3.74 6.61 -1.20
CA VAL A 124 -3.66 8.10 -1.19
C VAL A 124 -5.02 8.70 -1.53
N LEU A 125 -5.67 8.22 -2.60
CA LEU A 125 -6.99 8.70 -3.02
C LEU A 125 -8.08 8.42 -1.98
N ALA A 126 -7.94 7.35 -1.20
CA ALA A 126 -8.83 7.01 -0.10
C ALA A 126 -8.50 7.75 1.22
N GLY A 127 -7.55 8.68 1.21
CA GLY A 127 -7.19 9.47 2.40
C GLY A 127 -6.41 8.72 3.47
N ILE A 128 -5.92 7.51 3.19
CA ILE A 128 -5.16 6.70 4.17
C ILE A 128 -3.80 7.30 4.46
N GLY A 129 -3.18 7.97 3.47
CA GLY A 129 -1.85 8.52 3.63
C GLY A 129 -1.40 9.34 2.43
N PHE A 130 -0.10 9.54 2.33
CA PHE A 130 0.54 10.29 1.26
C PHE A 130 1.72 9.51 0.67
N MET A 131 2.13 9.86 -0.55
CA MET A 131 3.28 9.23 -1.20
C MET A 131 4.58 9.91 -0.78
N GLY A 132 5.54 9.14 -0.28
CA GLY A 132 6.90 9.60 -0.06
C GLY A 132 7.71 9.66 -1.37
N LYS A 133 8.86 10.37 -1.37
CA LYS A 133 9.78 10.42 -2.53
C LYS A 133 10.28 9.04 -2.97
N ASN A 134 10.33 8.08 -2.05
CA ASN A 134 10.68 6.68 -2.34
C ASN A 134 9.51 5.85 -2.86
N THR A 135 8.43 6.49 -3.30
CA THR A 135 7.19 5.85 -3.77
C THR A 135 6.53 4.88 -2.77
N ILE A 136 6.84 5.01 -1.48
CA ILE A 136 6.22 4.24 -0.41
C ILE A 136 5.08 5.07 0.20
N LEU A 137 3.94 4.42 0.45
CA LEU A 137 2.84 5.01 1.20
C LEU A 137 3.29 5.31 2.62
N CYS A 138 3.03 6.53 3.08
CA CYS A 138 3.25 6.99 4.44
C CYS A 138 1.92 7.44 5.06
N ASN A 139 1.71 7.11 6.32
CA ASN A 139 0.53 7.46 7.10
C ASN A 139 0.92 8.27 8.33
N GLU A 140 0.06 9.16 8.79
CA GLU A 140 0.35 9.98 9.98
C GLU A 140 0.60 9.16 11.24
N ARG A 141 -0.15 8.09 11.47
CA ARG A 141 -0.08 7.25 12.67
C ARG A 141 0.95 6.13 12.54
N PHE A 142 1.01 5.47 11.39
CA PHE A 142 1.79 4.25 11.18
C PHE A 142 3.09 4.49 10.41
N GLY A 143 3.28 5.71 9.87
CA GLY A 143 4.40 6.00 8.99
C GLY A 143 4.35 5.16 7.71
N ASN A 144 5.48 4.59 7.34
CA ASN A 144 5.57 3.70 6.18
C ASN A 144 5.46 2.20 6.57
N GLN A 145 4.90 1.91 7.75
CA GLN A 145 4.71 0.55 8.28
C GLN A 145 3.29 0.04 8.01
N LEU A 146 2.81 0.19 6.78
CA LEU A 146 1.48 -0.28 6.35
C LEU A 146 1.60 -1.18 5.12
N THR A 147 0.88 -2.29 5.15
CA THR A 147 0.48 -3.06 3.98
C THR A 147 -0.98 -2.75 3.69
N VAL A 148 -1.31 -2.48 2.44
CA VAL A 148 -2.66 -2.07 2.02
C VAL A 148 -3.20 -2.95 0.93
N GLY A 149 -4.52 -3.11 0.92
CA GLY A 149 -5.25 -3.78 -0.14
C GLY A 149 -6.60 -3.10 -0.37
N ALA A 150 -7.30 -3.44 -1.44
CA ALA A 150 -8.49 -2.74 -1.87
C ALA A 150 -9.67 -3.67 -2.15
N ILE A 151 -10.89 -3.13 -2.03
CA ILE A 151 -12.13 -3.75 -2.46
C ILE A 151 -12.85 -2.77 -3.39
N LEU A 152 -13.17 -3.19 -4.61
CA LEU A 152 -14.01 -2.43 -5.51
C LEU A 152 -15.47 -2.64 -5.14
N LEU A 153 -16.25 -1.57 -5.09
CA LEU A 153 -17.65 -1.60 -4.65
C LEU A 153 -18.58 -1.06 -5.74
N THR A 154 -19.72 -1.72 -5.93
CA THR A 154 -20.83 -1.19 -6.74
C THR A 154 -21.63 -0.12 -6.00
N HIS A 155 -21.37 0.07 -4.72
CA HIS A 155 -21.99 1.10 -3.90
C HIS A 155 -21.33 2.45 -4.15
N ASP A 156 -22.14 3.47 -4.36
CA ASP A 156 -21.68 4.86 -4.51
C ASP A 156 -21.46 5.47 -3.11
N LEU A 157 -20.20 5.45 -2.66
CA LEU A 157 -19.80 5.95 -1.36
C LEU A 157 -18.93 7.20 -1.52
N PRO A 158 -19.18 8.26 -0.71
CA PRO A 158 -18.35 9.47 -0.78
C PRO A 158 -16.93 9.19 -0.29
N SER A 159 -15.98 9.88 -0.90
CA SER A 159 -14.57 9.82 -0.53
C SER A 159 -14.30 10.32 0.89
N ASP A 160 -13.23 9.82 1.52
CA ASP A 160 -12.68 10.42 2.73
C ASP A 160 -11.80 11.64 2.38
N GLU A 161 -11.50 12.49 3.35
CA GLU A 161 -10.58 13.61 3.16
C GLU A 161 -9.17 13.10 2.83
N LEU A 162 -8.48 13.82 1.94
CA LEU A 162 -7.10 13.48 1.59
C LEU A 162 -6.16 13.79 2.75
N CYS A 163 -5.21 12.89 2.98
CA CYS A 163 -4.16 13.11 3.96
C CYS A 163 -3.21 14.23 3.49
N TYR A 164 -2.78 15.08 4.41
CA TYR A 164 -1.72 16.05 4.12
C TYR A 164 -0.40 15.34 3.82
N ASN A 165 0.37 15.87 2.88
CA ASN A 165 1.68 15.31 2.55
C ASN A 165 2.77 15.87 3.47
N TYR A 166 3.20 15.07 4.43
CA TYR A 166 4.27 15.43 5.38
C TYR A 166 5.69 15.13 4.88
N CYS A 167 5.85 14.62 3.66
CA CYS A 167 7.17 14.40 3.08
C CYS A 167 7.85 15.74 2.80
N LEU A 168 8.90 16.05 3.55
CA LEU A 168 9.57 17.35 3.49
C LEU A 168 10.27 17.53 2.13
N PRO A 169 10.04 18.65 1.42
CA PRO A 169 10.63 18.91 0.08
C PRO A 169 12.16 18.81 0.05
N LYS A 170 12.83 19.27 1.11
CA LYS A 170 14.31 19.26 1.24
C LYS A 170 14.88 18.00 1.87
N CYS A 171 14.06 16.98 2.15
CA CYS A 171 14.52 15.71 2.73
C CYS A 171 14.97 14.75 1.62
N HIS A 172 16.21 14.27 1.69
CA HIS A 172 16.79 13.32 0.74
C HIS A 172 17.15 11.97 1.37
N ARG A 173 16.77 11.74 2.63
CA ARG A 173 17.22 10.56 3.39
C ARG A 173 16.93 9.21 2.74
N CYS A 174 15.81 9.04 2.04
CA CYS A 174 15.51 7.79 1.36
C CYS A 174 16.35 7.62 0.09
N ILE A 175 16.73 8.72 -0.56
CA ILE A 175 17.62 8.75 -1.73
C ILE A 175 19.04 8.39 -1.29
N ASP A 176 19.56 9.10 -0.27
CA ASP A 176 20.92 8.91 0.26
C ASP A 176 21.12 7.50 0.82
N ASN A 177 20.09 6.91 1.43
CA ASN A 177 20.16 5.56 1.98
C ASN A 177 19.93 4.44 0.96
N CYS A 178 19.65 4.76 -0.31
CA CYS A 178 19.48 3.73 -1.32
C CYS A 178 20.84 3.18 -1.78
N PRO A 179 21.18 1.91 -1.47
CA PRO A 179 22.51 1.37 -1.74
C PRO A 179 22.83 1.23 -3.23
N VAL A 180 21.82 1.30 -4.08
CA VAL A 180 21.94 1.19 -5.55
C VAL A 180 21.47 2.44 -6.29
N HIS A 181 21.22 3.53 -5.55
CA HIS A 181 20.77 4.82 -6.11
C HIS A 181 19.55 4.73 -7.03
N ALA A 182 18.65 3.79 -6.75
CA ALA A 182 17.44 3.56 -7.56
C ALA A 182 16.33 4.61 -7.35
N ILE A 183 16.45 5.50 -6.37
CA ILE A 183 15.43 6.51 -6.04
C ILE A 183 15.93 7.87 -6.52
N HIS A 184 15.12 8.55 -7.34
CA HIS A 184 15.47 9.83 -7.93
C HIS A 184 14.78 11.01 -7.26
N GLU A 185 15.30 12.22 -7.45
CA GLU A 185 14.76 13.44 -6.83
C GLU A 185 13.36 13.81 -7.35
N ASP A 186 13.05 13.43 -8.58
CA ASP A 186 11.74 13.63 -9.21
C ASP A 186 10.64 12.72 -8.67
N GLY A 187 10.98 11.82 -7.72
CA GLY A 187 10.04 10.87 -7.11
C GLY A 187 9.84 9.61 -7.95
N THR A 188 10.68 9.35 -8.95
CA THR A 188 10.70 8.09 -9.69
C THR A 188 11.62 7.07 -9.03
N VAL A 189 11.41 5.78 -9.32
CA VAL A 189 12.24 4.67 -8.85
C VAL A 189 12.58 3.75 -9.99
N ASP A 190 13.86 3.51 -10.19
CA ASP A 190 14.33 2.45 -11.08
C ASP A 190 14.00 1.08 -10.44
N GLN A 191 12.95 0.45 -10.99
CA GLN A 191 12.46 -0.82 -10.45
C GLN A 191 13.48 -1.94 -10.64
N LYS A 192 14.25 -1.94 -11.75
CA LYS A 192 15.26 -2.95 -12.03
C LYS A 192 16.36 -2.93 -10.98
N LEU A 193 17.01 -1.78 -10.80
CA LEU A 193 18.08 -1.62 -9.82
C LEU A 193 17.58 -1.96 -8.39
N CYS A 194 16.38 -1.47 -8.03
CA CYS A 194 15.80 -1.75 -6.73
C CYS A 194 15.56 -3.25 -6.52
N ARG A 195 14.95 -3.92 -7.48
CA ARG A 195 14.61 -5.34 -7.38
C ARG A 195 15.82 -6.26 -7.40
N GLU A 196 16.80 -6.00 -8.26
CA GLU A 196 18.05 -6.76 -8.28
C GLU A 196 18.82 -6.69 -6.97
N ASN A 197 18.73 -5.55 -6.26
CA ASN A 197 19.30 -5.41 -4.92
C ASN A 197 18.44 -6.07 -3.83
N THR A 198 17.12 -6.06 -3.97
CA THR A 198 16.17 -6.43 -2.92
C THR A 198 15.85 -7.91 -2.92
N TYR A 199 15.56 -8.48 -4.10
CA TYR A 199 15.18 -9.88 -4.21
C TYR A 199 16.41 -10.75 -4.37
N LYS A 200 16.57 -11.70 -3.44
CA LYS A 200 17.66 -12.68 -3.42
C LYS A 200 17.07 -14.09 -3.40
N THR A 201 17.93 -15.05 -3.68
CA THR A 201 17.58 -16.46 -3.61
C THR A 201 18.54 -17.15 -2.67
N THR A 202 18.00 -17.86 -1.68
CA THR A 202 18.79 -18.67 -0.76
C THR A 202 19.39 -19.88 -1.46
N PHE A 203 20.35 -20.56 -0.80
CA PHE A 203 20.93 -21.81 -1.30
C PHE A 203 19.89 -22.97 -1.48
N ARG A 204 18.71 -22.85 -0.87
CA ARG A 204 17.57 -23.77 -1.07
C ARG A 204 16.60 -23.31 -2.16
N ASN A 205 17.00 -22.36 -2.98
CA ASN A 205 16.16 -21.72 -4.02
C ASN A 205 14.88 -21.09 -3.49
N ILE A 206 14.91 -20.57 -2.26
CA ILE A 206 13.81 -19.82 -1.66
C ILE A 206 14.06 -18.34 -1.88
N GLY A 207 13.09 -17.64 -2.48
CA GLY A 207 13.15 -16.19 -2.65
C GLY A 207 13.12 -15.47 -1.30
N THR A 208 13.88 -14.39 -1.18
CA THR A 208 13.89 -13.51 0.01
C THR A 208 13.86 -12.06 -0.39
N VAL A 209 13.36 -11.21 0.52
CA VAL A 209 13.40 -9.75 0.38
C VAL A 209 14.37 -9.22 1.40
N GLU A 210 15.51 -8.67 0.94
CA GLU A 210 16.64 -8.34 1.80
C GLU A 210 16.96 -6.85 1.90
N CYS A 211 16.15 -5.96 1.32
CA CYS A 211 16.38 -4.52 1.40
C CYS A 211 15.13 -3.74 1.78
N ASN A 212 15.26 -2.89 2.81
CA ASN A 212 14.25 -1.90 3.22
C ASN A 212 14.91 -0.56 3.62
N GLN A 213 16.11 -0.26 3.12
CA GLN A 213 16.92 0.89 3.55
C GLN A 213 16.22 2.24 3.38
N CYS A 214 15.53 2.46 2.26
CA CYS A 214 14.76 3.69 2.04
C CYS A 214 13.59 3.84 3.03
N ARG A 215 12.97 2.72 3.44
CA ARG A 215 11.91 2.68 4.46
C ARG A 215 12.49 3.01 5.84
N MET A 216 13.60 2.38 6.19
CA MET A 216 14.32 2.56 7.46
C MET A 216 14.86 3.98 7.64
N GLY A 217 15.45 4.55 6.58
CA GLY A 217 16.02 5.90 6.56
C GLY A 217 15.00 7.02 6.68
N CYS A 218 13.70 6.75 6.46
CA CYS A 218 12.68 7.76 6.50
C CYS A 218 12.44 8.28 7.93
N PRO A 219 12.51 9.61 8.17
CA PRO A 219 12.23 10.18 9.49
C PRO A 219 10.77 9.98 9.92
N LEU A 220 9.87 9.74 8.95
CA LEU A 220 8.44 9.47 9.16
C LEU A 220 8.13 7.98 9.22
N ARG A 221 9.12 7.09 9.32
CA ARG A 221 8.91 5.63 9.25
C ARG A 221 7.89 5.08 10.28
N PHE A 222 7.70 5.79 11.40
CA PHE A 222 6.78 5.40 12.47
C PHE A 222 5.64 6.41 12.68
N GLY A 223 5.37 7.24 11.68
CA GLY A 223 4.34 8.27 11.71
C GLY A 223 4.90 9.67 12.00
N VAL A 224 3.98 10.62 11.98
CA VAL A 224 4.27 12.02 12.29
C VAL A 224 4.31 12.14 13.81
N LYS A 225 5.44 12.62 14.34
CA LYS A 225 5.52 12.95 15.78
C LYS A 225 4.71 14.23 16.02
N THR A 226 3.44 14.11 16.35
CA THR A 226 2.71 15.23 16.94
C THR A 226 3.42 15.60 18.24
N LYS A 227 3.91 16.84 18.37
CA LYS A 227 4.31 17.34 19.68
C LYS A 227 3.07 17.18 20.57
N LYS A 228 3.16 16.35 21.60
CA LYS A 228 2.17 16.41 22.68
C LYS A 228 2.21 17.85 23.16
N VAL A 229 1.14 18.60 22.90
CA VAL A 229 0.89 19.85 23.63
C VAL A 229 0.68 19.39 25.08
N VAL A 230 1.66 19.67 25.91
CA VAL A 230 1.62 19.45 27.36
C VAL A 230 0.72 20.54 27.95
#